data_52943ccdbcdaf7021f3549717779c876
#
_entry.id   52943ccdbcdaf7021f3549717779c876
#
_cell.length_a   1.000
_cell.length_b   1.000
_cell.length_c   1.000
_cell.angle_alpha   90.00
_cell.angle_beta   90.00
_cell.angle_gamma   90.00
#
_symmetry.space_group_name_H-M   'P 1'
#
loop_
_entity.id
_entity.type
_entity.pdbx_description
1 polymer ?
#
loop_
_entity_poly.entity_id
_entity_poly.type
_entity_poly.pdbx_seq_one_letter_code
_entity_poly.pdbx_strand_id
1 'polypeptide(L)'
;MSSERRPGNGPAAVTRVWTTIEFLLGVALLGAAALAGMLLAKRPGPNRVDAAGYFYVPSDLNSRLANELVKLGSLPVLLAGVGVIFVVAIFRDWVRAFACAVAPIVAVEVVEHIAKPMVGREIGAGSFTYPSGTVAAVAALAAAVFLVSPRLLRPLSAVAGSLAVAAVGVAVLVLRWHYPTDVLGGVCVGGGAVFFIDAVAHLPWLVLPSFDTRVPVQPVSPRAPV
;
A
#
# COMPACT_ATOMS: atom_id res chain seq x y z
N MET A 1 21.63 46.64 -1.48
CA MET A 1 21.53 45.37 -0.74
C MET A 1 20.39 44.57 -1.35
N SER A 2 20.73 43.71 -2.30
CA SER A 2 19.79 42.80 -2.95
C SER A 2 19.52 41.59 -2.02
N SER A 3 18.30 41.46 -1.49
CA SER A 3 17.91 40.34 -0.72
C SER A 3 17.74 39.12 -1.69
N GLU A 4 18.73 38.24 -1.75
CA GLU A 4 18.60 36.92 -2.35
C GLU A 4 17.44 36.15 -1.66
N ARG A 5 16.31 36.11 -2.33
CA ARG A 5 15.24 35.17 -1.96
C ARG A 5 15.80 33.77 -2.17
N ARG A 6 16.11 33.05 -1.10
CA ARG A 6 16.36 31.61 -1.16
C ARG A 6 15.19 30.97 -1.91
N PRO A 7 15.45 30.03 -2.85
CA PRO A 7 14.39 29.30 -3.51
C PRO A 7 13.61 28.55 -2.43
N GLY A 8 12.43 29.05 -2.09
CA GLY A 8 11.58 28.49 -1.06
C GLY A 8 11.13 27.10 -1.48
N ASN A 9 11.07 26.17 -0.53
CA ASN A 9 10.42 24.87 -0.66
C ASN A 9 8.93 25.12 -0.92
N GLY A 10 8.57 25.44 -2.16
CA GLY A 10 7.19 25.67 -2.57
C GLY A 10 6.36 24.38 -2.45
N PRO A 11 5.03 24.48 -2.39
CA PRO A 11 4.13 23.33 -2.28
C PRO A 11 4.44 22.19 -3.28
N ALA A 12 4.86 22.55 -4.49
CA ALA A 12 5.25 21.59 -5.54
C ALA A 12 6.51 20.78 -5.18
N ALA A 13 7.50 21.38 -4.50
CA ALA A 13 8.70 20.66 -4.09
C ALA A 13 8.38 19.63 -3.00
N VAL A 14 7.52 19.98 -2.04
CA VAL A 14 7.08 19.06 -0.98
C VAL A 14 6.30 17.89 -1.58
N THR A 15 5.43 18.12 -2.55
CA THR A 15 4.68 17.07 -3.24
C THR A 15 5.63 16.11 -3.97
N ARG A 16 6.62 16.63 -4.71
CA ARG A 16 7.63 15.82 -5.41
C ARG A 16 8.40 14.91 -4.46
N VAL A 17 8.90 15.44 -3.36
CA VAL A 17 9.64 14.68 -2.35
C VAL A 17 8.78 13.54 -1.80
N TRP A 18 7.51 13.84 -1.48
CA TRP A 18 6.60 12.83 -0.94
C TRP A 18 6.32 11.70 -1.94
N THR A 19 5.99 12.02 -3.19
CA THR A 19 5.77 11.01 -4.25
C THR A 19 7.03 10.17 -4.51
N THR A 20 8.22 10.78 -4.44
CA THR A 20 9.48 10.01 -4.56
C THR A 20 9.65 9.04 -3.41
N ILE A 21 9.34 9.44 -2.18
CA ILE A 21 9.39 8.55 -1.00
C ILE A 21 8.39 7.41 -1.16
N GLU A 22 7.15 7.68 -1.56
CA GLU A 22 6.14 6.65 -1.82
C GLU A 22 6.62 5.66 -2.89
N PHE A 23 7.19 6.15 -3.99
CA PHE A 23 7.73 5.30 -5.05
C PHE A 23 8.86 4.39 -4.54
N LEU A 24 9.86 4.96 -3.87
CA LEU A 24 11.00 4.19 -3.35
C LEU A 24 10.56 3.17 -2.29
N LEU A 25 9.63 3.55 -1.42
CA LEU A 25 9.05 2.64 -0.43
C LEU A 25 8.29 1.50 -1.10
N GLY A 26 7.46 1.81 -2.09
CA GLY A 26 6.74 0.81 -2.87
C GLY A 26 7.67 -0.20 -3.55
N VAL A 27 8.71 0.30 -4.24
CA VAL A 27 9.72 -0.53 -4.90
C VAL A 27 10.48 -1.39 -3.88
N ALA A 28 10.88 -0.82 -2.74
CA ALA A 28 11.61 -1.53 -1.70
C ALA A 28 10.78 -2.67 -1.10
N LEU A 29 9.51 -2.41 -0.78
CA LEU A 29 8.60 -3.42 -0.22
C LEU A 29 8.32 -4.54 -1.23
N LEU A 30 7.98 -4.21 -2.47
CA LEU A 30 7.73 -5.20 -3.52
C LEU A 30 9.01 -6.02 -3.83
N GLY A 31 10.16 -5.35 -3.88
CA GLY A 31 11.46 -6.01 -4.05
C GLY A 31 11.79 -6.96 -2.90
N ALA A 32 11.52 -6.55 -1.66
CA ALA A 32 11.70 -7.41 -0.49
C ALA A 32 10.79 -8.65 -0.54
N ALA A 33 9.52 -8.47 -0.92
CA ALA A 33 8.59 -9.59 -1.09
C ALA A 33 9.06 -10.54 -2.20
N ALA A 34 9.48 -10.01 -3.35
CA ALA A 34 9.99 -10.82 -4.46
C ALA A 34 11.25 -11.60 -4.07
N LEU A 35 12.21 -10.94 -3.42
CA LEU A 35 13.43 -11.58 -2.93
C LEU A 35 13.13 -12.70 -1.93
N ALA A 36 12.26 -12.42 -0.94
CA ALA A 36 11.84 -13.44 0.02
C ALA A 36 11.12 -14.61 -0.69
N GLY A 37 10.26 -14.33 -1.67
CA GLY A 37 9.62 -15.35 -2.49
C GLY A 37 10.60 -16.24 -3.23
N MET A 38 11.65 -15.67 -3.84
CA MET A 38 12.73 -16.43 -4.49
C MET A 38 13.46 -17.33 -3.52
N LEU A 39 13.75 -16.84 -2.30
CA LEU A 39 14.45 -17.63 -1.26
C LEU A 39 13.59 -18.75 -0.69
N LEU A 40 12.26 -18.59 -0.72
CA LEU A 40 11.29 -19.56 -0.21
C LEU A 40 10.74 -20.48 -1.31
N ALA A 41 11.02 -20.18 -2.58
CA ALA A 41 10.50 -20.92 -3.72
C ALA A 41 10.80 -22.41 -3.62
N LYS A 42 9.77 -23.24 -3.83
CA LYS A 42 9.85 -24.70 -3.83
C LYS A 42 10.41 -25.33 -2.53
N ARG A 43 10.40 -24.58 -1.44
CA ARG A 43 10.81 -25.10 -0.13
C ARG A 43 9.56 -25.44 0.69
N PRO A 44 9.22 -26.71 0.85
CA PRO A 44 8.12 -27.11 1.69
C PRO A 44 8.44 -26.85 3.17
N GLY A 45 7.42 -26.42 3.92
CA GLY A 45 7.51 -26.29 5.36
C GLY A 45 8.17 -25.00 5.88
N PRO A 46 8.27 -24.88 7.21
CA PRO A 46 8.80 -23.71 7.88
C PRO A 46 10.34 -23.65 7.73
N ASN A 47 10.86 -22.44 7.51
CA ASN A 47 12.27 -22.15 7.67
C ASN A 47 12.60 -21.89 9.16
N ARG A 48 13.87 -21.57 9.50
CA ARG A 48 14.30 -21.33 10.88
C ARG A 48 13.57 -20.11 11.51
N VAL A 49 13.30 -19.08 10.74
CA VAL A 49 12.57 -17.89 11.19
C VAL A 49 11.11 -18.23 11.47
N ASP A 50 10.50 -19.03 10.59
CA ASP A 50 9.12 -19.48 10.76
C ASP A 50 8.96 -20.40 11.96
N ALA A 51 9.88 -21.33 12.18
CA ALA A 51 9.88 -22.22 13.32
C ALA A 51 10.02 -21.44 14.64
N ALA A 52 10.93 -20.46 14.69
CA ALA A 52 11.08 -19.57 15.84
C ALA A 52 9.81 -18.74 16.07
N GLY A 53 9.24 -18.16 15.00
CA GLY A 53 8.00 -17.37 15.10
C GLY A 53 6.81 -18.18 15.62
N TYR A 54 6.66 -19.41 15.18
CA TYR A 54 5.59 -20.29 15.70
C TYR A 54 5.76 -20.66 17.16
N PHE A 55 6.97 -20.70 17.67
CA PHE A 55 7.20 -20.97 19.10
C PHE A 55 6.55 -19.90 19.99
N TYR A 56 6.51 -18.65 19.54
CA TYR A 56 5.92 -17.54 20.27
C TYR A 56 4.41 -17.35 20.05
N VAL A 57 3.79 -18.12 19.14
CA VAL A 57 2.34 -18.05 18.93
C VAL A 57 1.67 -19.09 19.82
N PRO A 58 0.94 -18.69 20.89
CA PRO A 58 0.28 -19.61 21.78
C PRO A 58 -0.75 -20.47 21.02
N SER A 59 -0.73 -21.77 21.27
CA SER A 59 -1.66 -22.73 20.63
C SER A 59 -3.08 -22.67 21.21
N ASP A 60 -3.25 -22.04 22.35
CA ASP A 60 -4.48 -21.88 23.12
C ASP A 60 -5.20 -20.56 22.90
N LEU A 61 -4.65 -19.69 22.04
CA LEU A 61 -5.35 -18.47 21.64
C LEU A 61 -6.71 -18.76 21.02
N ASN A 62 -7.69 -17.93 21.37
CA ASN A 62 -9.08 -18.09 21.00
C ASN A 62 -9.25 -18.14 19.46
N SER A 63 -9.46 -19.32 18.91
CA SER A 63 -9.67 -19.56 17.48
C SER A 63 -10.92 -18.84 16.93
N ARG A 64 -11.93 -18.58 17.77
CA ARG A 64 -13.12 -17.81 17.37
C ARG A 64 -12.74 -16.37 17.05
N LEU A 65 -11.97 -15.73 17.92
CA LEU A 65 -11.48 -14.37 17.68
C LEU A 65 -10.60 -14.32 16.42
N ALA A 66 -9.69 -15.29 16.26
CA ALA A 66 -8.87 -15.37 15.07
C ALA A 66 -9.70 -15.49 13.77
N ASN A 67 -10.76 -16.35 13.80
CA ASN A 67 -11.68 -16.48 12.67
C ASN A 67 -12.48 -15.20 12.37
N GLU A 68 -12.81 -14.39 13.37
CA GLU A 68 -13.44 -13.08 13.14
C GLU A 68 -12.46 -12.07 12.56
N LEU A 69 -11.22 -12.03 13.07
CA LEU A 69 -10.19 -11.09 12.61
C LEU A 69 -9.79 -11.33 11.15
N VAL A 70 -9.67 -12.58 10.70
CA VAL A 70 -9.31 -12.86 9.29
C VAL A 70 -10.38 -12.41 8.30
N LYS A 71 -11.62 -12.22 8.74
CA LYS A 71 -12.69 -11.67 7.90
C LYS A 71 -12.39 -10.25 7.44
N LEU A 72 -11.55 -9.50 8.16
CA LEU A 72 -11.09 -8.17 7.72
C LEU A 72 -10.34 -8.20 6.38
N GLY A 73 -9.70 -9.32 6.04
CA GLY A 73 -9.06 -9.53 4.73
C GLY A 73 -9.94 -10.24 3.71
N SER A 74 -11.23 -10.43 3.99
CA SER A 74 -12.16 -11.07 3.05
C SER A 74 -12.53 -10.16 1.89
N LEU A 75 -12.88 -10.75 0.74
CA LEU A 75 -13.26 -10.00 -0.45
C LEU A 75 -14.40 -8.99 -0.22
N PRO A 76 -15.50 -9.32 0.49
CA PRO A 76 -16.55 -8.33 0.78
C PRO A 76 -16.04 -7.12 1.56
N VAL A 77 -15.19 -7.34 2.57
CA VAL A 77 -14.62 -6.24 3.38
C VAL A 77 -13.63 -5.42 2.54
N LEU A 78 -12.81 -6.08 1.73
CA LEU A 78 -11.91 -5.40 0.79
C LEU A 78 -12.70 -4.48 -0.15
N LEU A 79 -13.72 -4.97 -0.81
CA LEU A 79 -14.53 -4.19 -1.75
C LEU A 79 -15.30 -3.06 -1.06
N ALA A 80 -15.86 -3.29 0.11
CA ALA A 80 -16.51 -2.25 0.91
C ALA A 80 -15.51 -1.17 1.32
N GLY A 81 -14.33 -1.56 1.81
CA GLY A 81 -13.27 -0.63 2.19
C GLY A 81 -12.79 0.22 1.00
N VAL A 82 -12.55 -0.41 -0.14
CA VAL A 82 -12.19 0.28 -1.39
C VAL A 82 -13.27 1.29 -1.80
N GLY A 83 -14.54 0.91 -1.74
CA GLY A 83 -15.67 1.80 -2.05
C GLY A 83 -15.70 3.03 -1.14
N VAL A 84 -15.53 2.83 0.17
CA VAL A 84 -15.48 3.94 1.15
C VAL A 84 -14.27 4.86 0.87
N ILE A 85 -13.09 4.29 0.65
CA ILE A 85 -11.87 5.06 0.33
C ILE A 85 -12.08 5.90 -0.93
N PHE A 86 -12.65 5.31 -1.99
CA PHE A 86 -12.93 6.01 -3.23
C PHE A 86 -13.88 7.19 -3.03
N VAL A 87 -15.01 6.98 -2.36
CA VAL A 87 -16.00 8.03 -2.10
C VAL A 87 -15.43 9.18 -1.26
N VAL A 88 -14.60 8.85 -0.25
CA VAL A 88 -13.97 9.87 0.61
C VAL A 88 -12.91 10.68 -0.13
N ALA A 89 -12.16 10.03 -1.03
CA ALA A 89 -11.01 10.64 -1.68
C ALA A 89 -11.35 11.37 -2.98
N ILE A 90 -12.40 10.96 -3.72
CA ILE A 90 -12.67 11.40 -5.09
C ILE A 90 -12.80 12.93 -5.23
N PHE A 91 -13.37 13.59 -4.23
CA PHE A 91 -13.58 15.05 -4.24
C PHE A 91 -12.34 15.86 -3.81
N ARG A 92 -11.27 15.19 -3.33
CA ARG A 92 -10.03 15.85 -2.88
C ARG A 92 -8.89 15.65 -3.85
N ASP A 93 -8.74 14.43 -4.33
CA ASP A 93 -7.69 13.98 -5.25
C ASP A 93 -8.21 12.76 -6.00
N TRP A 94 -8.77 12.97 -7.18
CA TRP A 94 -9.36 11.90 -7.98
C TRP A 94 -8.31 10.87 -8.44
N VAL A 95 -7.06 11.31 -8.71
CA VAL A 95 -5.98 10.41 -9.10
C VAL A 95 -5.67 9.44 -7.96
N ARG A 96 -5.51 9.98 -6.74
CA ARG A 96 -5.31 9.18 -5.53
C ARG A 96 -6.51 8.30 -5.21
N ALA A 97 -7.73 8.79 -5.41
CA ALA A 97 -8.94 8.00 -5.21
C ALA A 97 -8.95 6.74 -6.08
N PHE A 98 -8.64 6.89 -7.38
CA PHE A 98 -8.55 5.75 -8.29
C PHE A 98 -7.36 4.84 -7.96
N ALA A 99 -6.17 5.40 -7.71
CA ALA A 99 -5.00 4.61 -7.34
C ALA A 99 -5.26 3.78 -6.07
N CYS A 100 -5.79 4.40 -5.00
CA CYS A 100 -6.11 3.72 -3.74
C CYS A 100 -7.32 2.78 -3.83
N ALA A 101 -8.17 2.90 -4.84
CA ALA A 101 -9.24 1.94 -5.09
C ALA A 101 -8.73 0.71 -5.88
N VAL A 102 -7.88 0.92 -6.86
CA VAL A 102 -7.37 -0.16 -7.73
C VAL A 102 -6.26 -0.96 -7.05
N ALA A 103 -5.34 -0.28 -6.37
CA ALA A 103 -4.14 -0.92 -5.82
C ALA A 103 -4.42 -2.09 -4.84
N PRO A 104 -5.38 -2.02 -3.90
CA PRO A 104 -5.69 -3.15 -3.02
C PRO A 104 -6.22 -4.37 -3.77
N ILE A 105 -7.02 -4.16 -4.81
CA ILE A 105 -7.55 -5.24 -5.66
C ILE A 105 -6.39 -5.89 -6.43
N VAL A 106 -5.57 -5.07 -7.09
CA VAL A 106 -4.39 -5.55 -7.83
C VAL A 106 -3.43 -6.31 -6.92
N ALA A 107 -3.20 -5.84 -5.69
CA ALA A 107 -2.33 -6.52 -4.74
C ALA A 107 -2.82 -7.95 -4.44
N VAL A 108 -4.12 -8.13 -4.18
CA VAL A 108 -4.71 -9.45 -3.90
C VAL A 108 -4.68 -10.34 -5.13
N GLU A 109 -5.03 -9.82 -6.31
CA GLU A 109 -4.99 -10.57 -7.57
C GLU A 109 -3.56 -11.05 -7.90
N VAL A 110 -2.57 -10.18 -7.73
CA VAL A 110 -1.15 -10.54 -7.92
C VAL A 110 -0.71 -11.62 -6.93
N VAL A 111 -1.15 -11.52 -5.66
CA VAL A 111 -0.84 -12.54 -4.66
C VAL A 111 -1.43 -13.89 -5.04
N GLU A 112 -2.72 -13.94 -5.32
CA GLU A 112 -3.43 -15.20 -5.51
C GLU A 112 -3.09 -15.89 -6.85
N HIS A 113 -2.98 -15.12 -7.93
CA HIS A 113 -2.87 -15.66 -9.28
C HIS A 113 -1.43 -15.66 -9.83
N ILE A 114 -0.52 -14.89 -9.25
CA ILE A 114 0.86 -14.79 -9.74
C ILE A 114 1.86 -15.24 -8.68
N ALA A 115 1.89 -14.58 -7.51
CA ALA A 115 2.96 -14.79 -6.55
C ALA A 115 2.88 -16.19 -5.91
N LYS A 116 1.70 -16.63 -5.47
CA LYS A 116 1.50 -17.96 -4.87
C LYS A 116 1.92 -19.10 -5.81
N PRO A 117 1.44 -19.17 -7.07
CA PRO A 117 1.86 -20.22 -8.00
C PRO A 117 3.37 -20.16 -8.34
N MET A 118 3.93 -18.95 -8.48
CA MET A 118 5.36 -18.80 -8.80
C MET A 118 6.27 -19.26 -7.67
N VAL A 119 5.93 -18.95 -6.43
CA VAL A 119 6.72 -19.36 -5.26
C VAL A 119 6.51 -20.85 -4.96
N GLY A 120 5.28 -21.35 -5.09
CA GLY A 120 4.95 -22.77 -4.92
C GLY A 120 5.27 -23.28 -3.51
N ARG A 121 5.19 -22.43 -2.49
CA ARG A 121 5.39 -22.83 -1.10
C ARG A 121 4.10 -23.33 -0.51
N GLU A 122 4.10 -24.52 0.08
CA GLU A 122 2.91 -25.17 0.59
C GLU A 122 2.89 -25.32 2.11
N ILE A 123 1.69 -25.31 2.69
CA ILE A 123 1.40 -25.75 4.06
C ILE A 123 0.34 -26.86 3.99
N GLY A 124 0.68 -28.05 4.51
CA GLY A 124 -0.18 -29.21 4.33
C GLY A 124 -0.29 -29.65 2.86
N ALA A 125 -1.34 -30.36 2.50
CA ALA A 125 -1.56 -30.87 1.15
C ALA A 125 -2.27 -29.82 0.26
N GLY A 126 -1.52 -29.15 -0.62
CA GLY A 126 -2.09 -28.47 -1.78
C GLY A 126 -2.52 -27.00 -1.60
N SER A 127 -2.12 -26.32 -0.53
CA SER A 127 -2.42 -24.89 -0.35
C SER A 127 -1.16 -24.05 -0.41
N PHE A 128 -1.05 -23.18 -1.41
CA PHE A 128 0.04 -22.21 -1.51
C PHE A 128 -0.08 -21.13 -0.45
N THR A 129 1.02 -20.82 0.24
CA THR A 129 1.00 -19.94 1.41
C THR A 129 1.65 -18.59 1.21
N TYR A 130 2.71 -18.51 0.42
CA TYR A 130 3.47 -17.27 0.26
C TYR A 130 3.07 -16.50 -0.99
N PRO A 131 2.85 -15.20 -0.86
CA PRO A 131 2.61 -14.44 0.37
C PRO A 131 1.16 -14.57 0.87
N SER A 132 0.87 -14.13 2.11
CA SER A 132 -0.49 -14.17 2.67
C SER A 132 -1.42 -13.17 1.98
N GLY A 133 -2.45 -13.65 1.28
CA GLY A 133 -3.45 -12.81 0.61
C GLY A 133 -4.33 -12.03 1.59
N THR A 134 -4.75 -12.68 2.68
CA THR A 134 -5.54 -12.04 3.75
C THR A 134 -4.81 -10.85 4.37
N VAL A 135 -3.50 -11.02 4.66
CA VAL A 135 -2.69 -9.94 5.21
C VAL A 135 -2.42 -8.87 4.16
N ALA A 136 -2.20 -9.26 2.90
CA ALA A 136 -2.01 -8.31 1.81
C ALA A 136 -3.23 -7.41 1.62
N ALA A 137 -4.45 -7.96 1.69
CA ALA A 137 -5.68 -7.18 1.60
C ALA A 137 -5.77 -6.12 2.71
N VAL A 138 -5.53 -6.51 3.97
CA VAL A 138 -5.62 -5.58 5.12
C VAL A 138 -4.49 -4.55 5.08
N ALA A 139 -3.27 -4.95 4.70
CA ALA A 139 -2.13 -4.03 4.56
C ALA A 139 -2.37 -3.01 3.44
N ALA A 140 -2.93 -3.44 2.31
CA ALA A 140 -3.29 -2.55 1.23
C ALA A 140 -4.38 -1.55 1.63
N LEU A 141 -5.46 -2.00 2.30
CA LEU A 141 -6.48 -1.09 2.82
C LEU A 141 -5.90 -0.10 3.84
N ALA A 142 -5.05 -0.56 4.75
CA ALA A 142 -4.40 0.30 5.74
C ALA A 142 -3.52 1.37 5.08
N ALA A 143 -2.71 1.01 4.08
CA ALA A 143 -1.90 1.94 3.31
C ALA A 143 -2.75 2.93 2.52
N ALA A 144 -3.83 2.48 1.88
CA ALA A 144 -4.75 3.35 1.15
C ALA A 144 -5.47 4.35 2.09
N VAL A 145 -5.95 3.90 3.25
CA VAL A 145 -6.53 4.78 4.29
C VAL A 145 -5.52 5.81 4.76
N PHE A 146 -4.26 5.41 4.97
CA PHE A 146 -3.18 6.33 5.35
C PHE A 146 -2.97 7.42 4.29
N LEU A 147 -2.91 7.06 3.00
CA LEU A 147 -2.68 8.01 1.91
C LEU A 147 -3.84 9.01 1.73
N VAL A 148 -5.08 8.56 1.84
CA VAL A 148 -6.26 9.43 1.68
C VAL A 148 -6.57 10.24 2.94
N SER A 149 -6.00 9.89 4.08
CA SER A 149 -6.22 10.57 5.34
C SER A 149 -5.68 12.01 5.32
N PRO A 150 -6.40 12.98 5.88
CA PRO A 150 -5.86 14.32 6.14
C PRO A 150 -4.58 14.24 6.98
N ARG A 151 -3.65 15.17 6.76
CA ARG A 151 -2.34 15.16 7.45
C ARG A 151 -2.43 15.02 8.97
N LEU A 152 -3.44 15.64 9.58
CA LEU A 152 -3.68 15.54 11.03
C LEU A 152 -4.06 14.13 11.49
N LEU A 153 -4.78 13.37 10.66
CA LEU A 153 -5.26 12.03 10.99
C LEU A 153 -4.31 10.91 10.53
N ARG A 154 -3.28 11.23 9.76
CA ARG A 154 -2.31 10.23 9.29
C ARG A 154 -1.64 9.42 10.40
N PRO A 155 -1.17 10.02 11.51
CA PRO A 155 -0.58 9.22 12.59
C PRO A 155 -1.58 8.24 13.19
N LEU A 156 -2.83 8.66 13.37
CA LEU A 156 -3.90 7.79 13.87
C LEU A 156 -4.21 6.66 12.89
N SER A 157 -4.35 6.96 11.60
CA SER A 157 -4.60 5.93 10.58
C SER A 157 -3.42 4.96 10.44
N ALA A 158 -2.17 5.44 10.59
CA ALA A 158 -0.99 4.58 10.59
C ALA A 158 -1.01 3.60 11.78
N VAL A 159 -1.28 4.09 12.99
CA VAL A 159 -1.37 3.23 14.19
C VAL A 159 -2.52 2.24 14.06
N ALA A 160 -3.73 2.70 13.72
CA ALA A 160 -4.90 1.84 13.58
C ALA A 160 -4.71 0.78 12.48
N GLY A 161 -4.16 1.18 11.33
CA GLY A 161 -3.84 0.27 10.24
C GLY A 161 -2.79 -0.76 10.63
N SER A 162 -1.71 -0.34 11.31
CA SER A 162 -0.67 -1.26 11.80
C SER A 162 -1.23 -2.27 12.80
N LEU A 163 -2.09 -1.84 13.71
CA LEU A 163 -2.75 -2.73 14.67
C LEU A 163 -3.67 -3.73 13.97
N ALA A 164 -4.44 -3.30 12.97
CA ALA A 164 -5.29 -4.20 12.19
C ALA A 164 -4.46 -5.25 11.43
N VAL A 165 -3.38 -4.82 10.77
CA VAL A 165 -2.44 -5.72 10.07
C VAL A 165 -1.81 -6.72 11.04
N ALA A 166 -1.33 -6.25 12.20
CA ALA A 166 -0.74 -7.12 13.21
C ALA A 166 -1.76 -8.13 13.76
N ALA A 167 -2.98 -7.69 14.08
CA ALA A 167 -4.05 -8.55 14.58
C ALA A 167 -4.41 -9.66 13.58
N VAL A 168 -4.58 -9.30 12.30
CA VAL A 168 -4.86 -10.30 11.25
C VAL A 168 -3.64 -11.20 11.01
N GLY A 169 -2.43 -10.63 11.04
CA GLY A 169 -1.19 -11.41 10.94
C GLY A 169 -1.09 -12.47 12.02
N VAL A 170 -1.35 -12.11 13.28
CA VAL A 170 -1.40 -13.08 14.40
C VAL A 170 -2.53 -14.09 14.18
N ALA A 171 -3.71 -13.64 13.76
CA ALA A 171 -4.85 -14.53 13.55
C ALA A 171 -4.58 -15.63 12.52
N VAL A 172 -3.95 -15.31 11.38
CA VAL A 172 -3.60 -16.34 10.36
C VAL A 172 -2.53 -17.32 10.86
N LEU A 173 -1.66 -16.89 11.80
CA LEU A 173 -0.68 -17.76 12.44
C LEU A 173 -1.34 -18.69 13.48
N VAL A 174 -2.28 -18.19 14.29
CA VAL A 174 -3.09 -18.97 15.25
C VAL A 174 -3.87 -20.06 14.52
N LEU A 175 -4.47 -19.71 13.38
CA LEU A 175 -5.21 -20.66 12.53
C LEU A 175 -4.31 -21.62 11.75
N ARG A 176 -3.00 -21.46 11.81
CA ARG A 176 -2.03 -22.28 11.07
C ARG A 176 -2.20 -22.24 9.55
N TRP A 177 -2.76 -21.15 9.02
CA TRP A 177 -2.94 -20.97 7.58
C TRP A 177 -1.67 -20.51 6.87
N HIS A 178 -0.78 -19.80 7.59
CA HIS A 178 0.41 -19.18 7.05
C HIS A 178 1.61 -19.31 8.00
N TYR A 179 2.79 -19.14 7.45
CA TYR A 179 4.02 -18.96 8.22
C TYR A 179 4.29 -17.47 8.51
N PRO A 180 5.10 -17.14 9.53
CA PRO A 180 5.49 -15.76 9.82
C PRO A 180 6.06 -14.99 8.61
N THR A 181 6.88 -15.65 7.80
CA THR A 181 7.44 -15.03 6.57
C THR A 181 6.37 -14.77 5.51
N ASP A 182 5.31 -15.57 5.44
CA ASP A 182 4.18 -15.34 4.52
C ASP A 182 3.41 -14.08 4.93
N VAL A 183 3.25 -13.84 6.24
CA VAL A 183 2.64 -12.62 6.80
C VAL A 183 3.44 -11.39 6.40
N LEU A 184 4.77 -11.42 6.59
CA LEU A 184 5.65 -10.32 6.18
C LEU A 184 5.59 -10.07 4.67
N GLY A 185 5.57 -11.14 3.87
CA GLY A 185 5.39 -11.06 2.43
C GLY A 185 4.07 -10.39 2.05
N GLY A 186 2.98 -10.74 2.74
CA GLY A 186 1.66 -10.11 2.56
C GLY A 186 1.68 -8.61 2.85
N VAL A 187 2.30 -8.20 3.98
CA VAL A 187 2.47 -6.77 4.32
C VAL A 187 3.24 -6.03 3.23
N CYS A 188 4.34 -6.62 2.77
CA CYS A 188 5.18 -6.01 1.73
C CYS A 188 4.44 -5.87 0.40
N VAL A 189 3.69 -6.89 -0.04
CA VAL A 189 2.95 -6.81 -1.30
C VAL A 189 1.78 -5.83 -1.18
N GLY A 190 0.96 -5.94 -0.12
CA GLY A 190 -0.21 -5.07 0.06
C GLY A 190 0.17 -3.60 0.18
N GLY A 191 1.05 -3.26 1.12
CA GLY A 191 1.52 -1.89 1.31
C GLY A 191 2.33 -1.39 0.12
N GLY A 192 3.24 -2.22 -0.39
CA GLY A 192 4.10 -1.88 -1.53
C GLY A 192 3.32 -1.57 -2.79
N ALA A 193 2.29 -2.35 -3.12
CA ALA A 193 1.44 -2.10 -4.28
C ALA A 193 0.73 -0.75 -4.19
N VAL A 194 0.19 -0.40 -3.03
CA VAL A 194 -0.51 0.88 -2.84
C VAL A 194 0.44 2.07 -3.00
N PHE A 195 1.58 2.05 -2.32
CA PHE A 195 2.56 3.13 -2.44
C PHE A 195 3.11 3.25 -3.86
N PHE A 196 3.38 2.12 -4.51
CA PHE A 196 3.90 2.12 -5.88
C PHE A 196 2.87 2.65 -6.88
N ILE A 197 1.64 2.15 -6.86
CA ILE A 197 0.59 2.53 -7.82
C ILE A 197 0.19 4.00 -7.62
N ASP A 198 0.05 4.49 -6.37
CA ASP A 198 -0.24 5.90 -6.10
C ASP A 198 0.89 6.80 -6.62
N ALA A 199 2.14 6.46 -6.35
CA ALA A 199 3.28 7.23 -6.83
C ALA A 199 3.36 7.26 -8.36
N VAL A 200 3.18 6.13 -9.03
CA VAL A 200 3.18 6.04 -10.50
C VAL A 200 2.03 6.85 -11.10
N ALA A 201 0.85 6.82 -10.51
CA ALA A 201 -0.29 7.60 -10.95
C ALA A 201 -0.04 9.12 -10.88
N HIS A 202 0.80 9.56 -9.94
CA HIS A 202 1.14 10.98 -9.79
C HIS A 202 2.38 11.43 -10.60
N LEU A 203 3.19 10.49 -11.13
CA LEU A 203 4.39 10.83 -11.90
C LEU A 203 4.12 11.73 -13.12
N PRO A 204 3.11 11.49 -13.97
CA PRO A 204 2.83 12.33 -15.14
C PRO A 204 2.58 13.79 -14.78
N TRP A 205 1.91 14.05 -13.66
CA TRP A 205 1.60 15.38 -13.17
C TRP A 205 2.81 16.13 -12.60
N LEU A 206 3.88 15.41 -12.26
CA LEU A 206 5.13 15.98 -11.77
C LEU A 206 6.11 16.30 -12.91
N VAL A 207 6.03 15.57 -14.02
CA VAL A 207 6.96 15.66 -15.15
C VAL A 207 6.45 16.62 -16.22
N LEU A 208 5.12 16.67 -16.44
CA LEU A 208 4.54 17.59 -17.41
C LEU A 208 4.65 19.04 -16.86
N PRO A 209 5.25 19.97 -17.62
CA PRO A 209 5.19 21.37 -17.25
C PRO A 209 3.71 21.77 -17.19
N SER A 210 3.34 22.47 -16.12
CA SER A 210 2.04 23.11 -16.06
C SER A 210 1.90 23.98 -17.31
N PHE A 211 1.04 23.60 -18.23
CA PHE A 211 0.65 24.50 -19.31
C PHE A 211 -0.02 25.70 -18.62
N ASP A 212 0.76 26.77 -18.46
CA ASP A 212 0.22 28.05 -18.01
C ASP A 212 -0.67 28.58 -19.13
N THR A 213 -1.96 28.28 -19.03
CA THR A 213 -2.99 28.75 -19.95
C THR A 213 -3.26 30.25 -19.78
N ARG A 214 -2.46 30.96 -19.02
CA ARG A 214 -2.50 32.42 -18.96
C ARG A 214 -1.96 32.95 -20.28
N VAL A 215 -2.86 33.13 -21.24
CA VAL A 215 -2.57 33.96 -22.38
C VAL A 215 -2.13 35.32 -21.83
N PRO A 216 -0.91 35.80 -22.10
CA PRO A 216 -0.53 37.11 -21.63
C PRO A 216 -1.47 38.11 -22.28
N VAL A 217 -2.33 38.73 -21.46
CA VAL A 217 -3.14 39.86 -21.89
C VAL A 217 -2.15 41.00 -22.21
N GLN A 218 -1.88 41.21 -23.48
CA GLN A 218 -1.09 42.36 -23.89
C GLN A 218 -1.85 43.63 -23.49
N PRO A 219 -1.20 44.55 -22.78
CA PRO A 219 -1.84 45.83 -22.47
C PRO A 219 -2.13 46.54 -23.79
N VAL A 220 -3.39 46.86 -24.02
CA VAL A 220 -3.81 47.68 -25.17
C VAL A 220 -3.12 49.05 -25.02
N SER A 221 -2.22 49.38 -25.94
CA SER A 221 -1.59 50.71 -25.94
C SER A 221 -2.67 51.78 -26.14
N PRO A 222 -2.67 52.86 -25.33
CA PRO A 222 -3.61 53.96 -25.55
C PRO A 222 -3.34 54.58 -26.92
N ARG A 223 -4.38 54.67 -27.77
CA ARG A 223 -4.30 55.39 -29.03
C ARG A 223 -3.98 56.86 -28.71
N ALA A 224 -2.95 57.40 -29.35
CA ALA A 224 -2.68 58.82 -29.29
C ALA A 224 -3.86 59.63 -29.85
N PRO A 225 -4.26 60.74 -29.22
CA PRO A 225 -5.30 61.64 -29.80
C PRO A 225 -4.81 62.25 -31.08
N VAL A 226 -5.68 62.34 -32.09
CA VAL A 226 -5.51 63.03 -33.34
C VAL A 226 -5.60 64.53 -33.15
#